data_72969c5786e0f9ef8a81d35fb616f14a
#
_entry.id   72969c5786e0f9ef8a81d35fb616f14a
#
_cell.length_a   1.000
_cell.length_b   1.000
_cell.length_c   1.000
_cell.angle_alpha   90.00
_cell.angle_beta   90.00
_cell.angle_gamma   90.00
#
_symmetry.space_group_name_H-M   'P 1'
#
loop_
_entity.id
_entity.type
_entity.pdbx_description
1 polymer ?
#
loop_
_entity_poly.entity_id
_entity_poly.type
_entity_poly.pdbx_seq_one_letter_code
_entity_poly.pdbx_strand_id
1 'polypeptide(L)'
;MTKRELVIQVAEKLGMTQHEVAEVVQTMFDTVIDTLVEGNRLEIRNFGVFEVKKRDARVGRNPRTGDDVPIPQKSVTFFKPGKLLKQMVQDGNLEDGLSQNIDPSGDGSMTYISTRND
;
A
#
# COMPACT_ATOMS: atom_id res chain seq x y z
N MET A 1 -5.00 -9.67 8.05
CA MET A 1 -4.38 -8.77 9.04
C MET A 1 -5.06 -7.42 9.04
N THR A 2 -5.28 -6.86 10.21
CA THR A 2 -5.90 -5.55 10.37
C THR A 2 -4.83 -4.54 10.79
N LYS A 3 -5.20 -3.26 10.75
CA LYS A 3 -4.30 -2.21 11.24
C LYS A 3 -3.93 -2.44 12.70
N ARG A 4 -4.89 -2.88 13.50
CA ARG A 4 -4.65 -3.17 14.92
C ARG A 4 -3.64 -4.29 15.08
N GLU A 5 -3.77 -5.34 14.32
CA GLU A 5 -2.83 -6.47 14.38
C GLU A 5 -1.44 -6.05 13.91
N LEU A 6 -1.38 -5.18 12.93
CA LEU A 6 -0.11 -4.63 12.47
C LEU A 6 0.58 -3.84 13.61
N VAL A 7 -0.19 -3.02 14.32
CA VAL A 7 0.33 -2.27 15.46
C VAL A 7 0.89 -3.19 16.53
N ILE A 8 0.16 -4.25 16.84
CA ILE A 8 0.58 -5.21 17.86
C ILE A 8 1.90 -5.87 17.46
N GLN A 9 2.00 -6.33 16.22
CA GLN A 9 3.22 -6.99 15.75
C GLN A 9 4.42 -6.06 15.75
N VAL A 10 4.23 -4.82 15.31
CA VAL A 10 5.32 -3.85 15.28
C VAL A 10 5.77 -3.52 16.70
N ALA A 11 4.82 -3.34 17.61
CA ALA A 11 5.13 -3.05 19.00
C ALA A 11 5.97 -4.16 19.63
N GLU A 12 5.62 -5.40 19.37
CA GLU A 12 6.36 -6.53 19.87
C GLU A 12 7.77 -6.59 19.31
N LYS A 13 7.91 -6.37 18.02
CA LYS A 13 9.22 -6.42 17.36
C LYS A 13 10.17 -5.34 17.84
N LEU A 14 9.63 -4.18 18.19
CA LEU A 14 10.45 -3.03 18.58
C LEU A 14 10.56 -2.85 20.08
N GLY A 15 9.82 -3.61 20.87
CA GLY A 15 9.80 -3.43 22.30
C GLY A 15 9.17 -2.12 22.72
N MET A 16 8.24 -1.62 21.93
CA MET A 16 7.52 -0.37 22.21
C MET A 16 6.11 -0.67 22.70
N THR A 17 5.48 0.33 23.30
CA THR A 17 4.10 0.17 23.71
C THR A 17 3.19 0.23 22.47
N GLN A 18 2.06 -0.45 22.58
CA GLN A 18 1.07 -0.42 21.51
C GLN A 18 0.55 1.00 21.26
N HIS A 19 0.42 1.79 22.32
CA HIS A 19 -0.05 3.16 22.20
C HIS A 19 0.91 4.00 21.35
N GLU A 20 2.20 3.92 21.63
CA GLU A 20 3.21 4.64 20.86
C GLU A 20 3.22 4.23 19.40
N VAL A 21 3.18 2.92 19.15
CA VAL A 21 3.18 2.40 17.78
C VAL A 21 1.90 2.78 17.06
N ALA A 22 0.77 2.76 17.74
CA ALA A 22 -0.50 3.13 17.14
C ALA A 22 -0.47 4.58 16.63
N GLU A 23 0.14 5.49 17.40
CA GLU A 23 0.28 6.87 16.95
C GLU A 23 1.13 6.97 15.69
N VAL A 24 2.26 6.29 15.67
CA VAL A 24 3.17 6.31 14.52
C VAL A 24 2.47 5.74 13.29
N VAL A 25 1.83 4.60 13.43
CA VAL A 25 1.17 3.93 12.31
C VAL A 25 0.01 4.77 11.77
N GLN A 26 -0.79 5.35 12.67
CA GLN A 26 -1.91 6.18 12.24
C GLN A 26 -1.41 7.44 11.52
N THR A 27 -0.39 8.09 12.07
CA THR A 27 0.18 9.28 11.44
C THR A 27 0.76 8.95 10.08
N MET A 28 1.40 7.80 9.96
CA MET A 28 1.93 7.34 8.68
C MET A 28 0.82 7.17 7.64
N PHE A 29 -0.26 6.50 8.00
CA PHE A 29 -1.37 6.30 7.07
C PHE A 29 -2.05 7.62 6.73
N ASP A 30 -2.20 8.51 7.70
CA ASP A 30 -2.78 9.83 7.43
C ASP A 30 -1.92 10.61 6.44
N THR A 31 -0.61 10.52 6.58
CA THR A 31 0.32 11.19 5.67
C THR A 31 0.25 10.60 4.27
N VAL A 32 0.11 9.27 4.17
CA VAL A 32 -0.08 8.61 2.88
C VAL A 32 -1.37 9.10 2.23
N ILE A 33 -2.45 9.17 3.00
CA ILE A 33 -3.73 9.64 2.49
C ILE A 33 -3.62 11.08 2.00
N ASP A 34 -3.01 11.95 2.78
CA ASP A 34 -2.85 13.35 2.41
C ASP A 34 -2.06 13.50 1.09
N THR A 35 -1.00 12.72 0.96
CA THR A 35 -0.18 12.74 -0.25
C THR A 35 -1.00 12.36 -1.48
N LEU A 36 -1.80 11.32 -1.35
CA LEU A 36 -2.62 10.83 -2.46
C LEU A 36 -3.79 11.77 -2.75
N VAL A 37 -4.37 12.38 -1.73
CA VAL A 37 -5.45 13.35 -1.92
C VAL A 37 -4.96 14.56 -2.72
N GLU A 38 -3.71 14.95 -2.52
CA GLU A 38 -3.11 16.03 -3.29
C GLU A 38 -2.77 15.63 -4.72
N GLY A 39 -2.92 14.37 -5.06
CA GLY A 39 -2.64 13.86 -6.40
C GLY A 39 -1.20 13.45 -6.61
N ASN A 40 -0.41 13.40 -5.57
CA ASN A 40 0.99 13.00 -5.66
C ASN A 40 1.15 11.50 -5.52
N ARG A 41 2.19 10.98 -6.16
CA ARG A 41 2.53 9.58 -5.99
C ARG A 41 3.43 9.43 -4.77
N LEU A 42 3.35 8.27 -4.15
CA LEU A 42 4.22 7.93 -3.04
C LEU A 42 5.02 6.69 -3.39
N GLU A 43 6.31 6.85 -3.51
CA GLU A 43 7.20 5.74 -3.84
C GLU A 43 7.91 5.25 -2.58
N ILE A 44 7.77 3.97 -2.31
CA ILE A 44 8.43 3.32 -1.19
C ILE A 44 9.41 2.31 -1.78
N ARG A 45 10.68 2.62 -1.66
CA ARG A 45 11.74 1.82 -2.25
C ARG A 45 11.66 0.37 -1.79
N ASN A 46 11.78 -0.56 -2.72
CA ASN A 46 11.74 -2.00 -2.49
C ASN A 46 10.38 -2.52 -2.02
N PHE A 47 9.39 -1.67 -1.99
CA PHE A 47 8.05 -2.04 -1.59
C PHE A 47 7.07 -1.84 -2.74
N GLY A 48 6.94 -0.62 -3.20
CA GLY A 48 6.04 -0.31 -4.28
C GLY A 48 5.71 1.17 -4.36
N VAL A 49 4.75 1.47 -5.21
CA VAL A 49 4.36 2.84 -5.47
C VAL A 49 2.84 2.97 -5.36
N PHE A 50 2.41 3.95 -4.58
CA PHE A 50 1.01 4.36 -4.56
C PHE A 50 0.83 5.49 -5.57
N GLU A 51 -0.12 5.36 -6.45
CA GLU A 51 -0.38 6.34 -7.50
C GLU A 51 -1.84 6.73 -7.53
N VAL A 52 -2.08 7.93 -8.07
CA VAL A 52 -3.43 8.39 -8.32
C VAL A 52 -3.55 8.62 -9.82
N LYS A 53 -4.57 8.06 -10.42
CA LYS A 53 -4.88 8.29 -11.83
C LYS A 53 -6.25 8.93 -11.95
N LYS A 54 -6.33 9.92 -12.82
CA LYS A 54 -7.60 10.51 -13.18
C LYS A 54 -8.16 9.77 -14.36
N ARG A 55 -9.39 9.33 -14.24
CA ARG A 55 -10.08 8.72 -15.35
C ARG A 55 -11.05 9.74 -15.90
N ASP A 56 -10.96 9.98 -17.20
CA ASP A 56 -11.78 10.98 -17.87
C ASP A 56 -13.24 10.60 -17.83
N ALA A 57 -14.09 11.62 -17.88
CA ALA A 57 -15.52 11.40 -18.05
C ALA A 57 -15.75 10.63 -19.34
N ARG A 58 -16.68 9.73 -19.33
CA ARG A 58 -17.00 8.91 -20.48
C ARG A 58 -18.47 8.54 -20.45
N VAL A 59 -18.94 8.01 -21.58
CA VAL A 59 -20.32 7.51 -21.69
C VAL A 59 -20.28 6.01 -21.58
N GLY A 60 -20.96 5.48 -20.56
CA GLY A 60 -21.15 4.06 -20.41
C GLY A 60 -22.51 3.67 -20.94
N ARG A 61 -22.80 2.38 -20.92
CA ARG A 61 -24.08 1.85 -21.37
C ARG A 61 -24.68 1.00 -20.26
N ASN A 62 -25.96 1.23 -19.99
CA ASN A 62 -26.68 0.43 -19.03
C ASN A 62 -27.00 -0.93 -19.68
N PRO A 63 -26.47 -2.04 -19.15
CA PRO A 63 -26.68 -3.34 -19.76
C PRO A 63 -28.13 -3.82 -19.71
N ARG A 64 -28.94 -3.25 -18.84
CA ARG A 64 -30.35 -3.63 -18.71
C ARG A 64 -31.24 -2.96 -19.76
N THR A 65 -30.99 -1.68 -20.01
CA THR A 65 -31.85 -0.87 -20.89
C THR A 65 -31.18 -0.52 -22.20
N GLY A 66 -29.86 -0.62 -22.26
CA GLY A 66 -29.08 -0.19 -23.40
C GLY A 66 -28.90 1.32 -23.49
N ASP A 67 -29.41 2.06 -22.52
CA ASP A 67 -29.31 3.51 -22.52
C ASP A 67 -27.90 3.97 -22.21
N ASP A 68 -27.54 5.14 -22.72
CA ASP A 68 -26.27 5.76 -22.40
C ASP A 68 -26.33 6.36 -20.99
N VAL A 69 -25.28 6.10 -20.22
CA VAL A 69 -25.17 6.64 -18.86
C VAL A 69 -23.87 7.44 -18.77
N PRO A 70 -23.93 8.72 -18.44
CA PRO A 70 -22.73 9.51 -18.27
C PRO A 70 -21.96 9.05 -17.04
N ILE A 71 -20.67 8.80 -17.22
CA ILE A 71 -19.76 8.45 -16.12
C ILE A 71 -18.85 9.64 -15.90
N PRO A 72 -18.94 10.29 -14.72
CA PRO A 72 -18.15 11.48 -14.46
C PRO A 72 -16.66 11.16 -14.31
N GLN A 73 -15.84 12.18 -14.50
CA GLN A 73 -14.42 12.08 -14.21
C GLN A 73 -14.20 11.76 -12.74
N LYS A 74 -13.26 10.89 -12.45
CA LYS A 74 -12.92 10.54 -11.08
C LYS A 74 -11.44 10.24 -10.93
N SER A 75 -10.95 10.41 -9.71
CA SER A 75 -9.60 10.02 -9.36
C SER A 75 -9.63 8.64 -8.72
N VAL A 76 -8.72 7.80 -9.13
CA VAL A 76 -8.62 6.43 -8.62
C VAL A 76 -7.22 6.23 -8.09
N THR A 77 -7.12 5.70 -6.89
CA THR A 77 -5.83 5.36 -6.31
C THR A 77 -5.58 3.87 -6.48
N PHE A 78 -4.30 3.52 -6.69
CA PHE A 78 -3.92 2.12 -6.77
C PHE A 78 -2.48 1.96 -6.37
N PHE A 79 -2.13 0.73 -6.04
CA PHE A 79 -0.81 0.35 -5.58
C PHE A 79 -0.14 -0.55 -6.60
N LYS A 80 1.08 -0.19 -6.99
CA LYS A 80 1.91 -1.03 -7.84
C LYS A 80 3.01 -1.63 -7.00
N PRO A 81 3.01 -2.93 -6.77
CA PRO A 81 4.10 -3.55 -6.01
C PRO A 81 5.41 -3.44 -6.78
N GLY A 82 6.49 -3.23 -6.04
CA GLY A 82 7.81 -3.20 -6.63
C GLY A 82 8.27 -4.59 -7.02
N LYS A 83 9.34 -4.64 -7.81
CA LYS A 83 9.88 -5.91 -8.29
C LYS A 83 10.26 -6.83 -7.14
N LEU A 84 10.91 -6.30 -6.13
CA LEU A 84 11.37 -7.09 -5.00
C LEU A 84 10.19 -7.65 -4.20
N LEU A 85 9.19 -6.82 -3.94
CA LEU A 85 8.01 -7.28 -3.23
C LEU A 85 7.29 -8.38 -3.99
N LYS A 86 7.11 -8.21 -5.29
CA LYS A 86 6.51 -9.24 -6.14
C LYS A 86 7.25 -10.55 -6.03
N GLN A 87 8.56 -10.48 -6.08
CA GLN A 87 9.40 -11.66 -6.05
C GLN A 87 9.30 -12.39 -4.72
N MET A 88 9.34 -11.63 -3.62
CA MET A 88 9.21 -12.19 -2.29
C MET A 88 7.87 -12.88 -2.08
N VAL A 89 6.81 -12.26 -2.53
CA VAL A 89 5.47 -12.83 -2.42
C VAL A 89 5.35 -14.08 -3.28
N GLN A 90 5.89 -14.05 -4.49
CA GLN A 90 5.84 -15.18 -5.41
C GLN A 90 6.60 -16.38 -4.86
N ASP A 91 7.77 -16.14 -4.28
CA ASP A 91 8.61 -17.22 -3.76
C ASP A 91 8.09 -17.75 -2.43
N GLY A 92 7.34 -16.94 -1.70
CA GLY A 92 6.84 -17.33 -0.39
C GLY A 92 7.93 -17.52 0.64
N ASN A 93 9.13 -17.00 0.38
CA ASN A 93 10.28 -17.17 1.25
C ASN A 93 10.60 -15.86 1.98
N LEU A 94 10.07 -15.76 3.17
CA LEU A 94 10.23 -14.57 3.98
C LEU A 94 11.66 -14.32 4.42
N GLU A 95 12.37 -15.38 4.76
CA GLU A 95 13.75 -15.24 5.28
C GLU A 95 14.69 -14.70 4.24
N ASP A 96 14.66 -15.26 3.04
CA ASP A 96 15.48 -14.77 1.95
C ASP A 96 15.14 -13.34 1.59
N GLY A 97 13.86 -13.03 1.58
CA GLY A 97 13.40 -11.70 1.29
C GLY A 97 13.90 -10.68 2.31
N LEU A 98 13.82 -11.03 3.57
CA LEU A 98 14.30 -10.16 4.63
C LEU A 98 15.80 -9.95 4.56
N SER A 99 16.54 -11.01 4.30
CA SER A 99 17.99 -10.93 4.19
C SER A 99 18.42 -10.00 3.09
N GLN A 100 17.75 -10.05 1.97
CA GLN A 100 18.07 -9.21 0.82
C GLN A 100 17.62 -7.79 1.00
N ASN A 101 16.64 -7.59 1.83
CA ASN A 101 15.96 -6.32 1.96
C ASN A 101 16.42 -5.49 3.14
N ILE A 102 17.20 -6.08 4.01
CA ILE A 102 17.72 -5.32 5.13
C ILE A 102 18.82 -4.42 4.61
N ASP A 103 18.50 -3.14 4.58
CA ASP A 103 19.43 -2.12 4.18
C ASP A 103 20.32 -1.81 5.37
N PRO A 104 21.65 -1.85 5.22
CA PRO A 104 22.56 -1.49 6.30
C PRO A 104 22.31 -0.09 6.84
N SER A 105 21.68 0.77 6.08
CA SER A 105 21.33 2.11 6.55
C SER A 105 20.17 2.10 7.52
N GLY A 106 19.62 0.96 7.81
CA GLY A 106 18.52 0.86 8.77
C GLY A 106 17.16 1.16 8.20
N ASP A 107 17.08 1.30 6.92
CA ASP A 107 15.84 1.62 6.25
C ASP A 107 15.04 0.37 5.91
N GLY A 108 15.60 -0.76 6.17
CA GLY A 108 15.11 -1.92 5.50
C GLY A 108 14.24 -2.83 6.30
N SER A 109 13.75 -2.44 7.41
CA SER A 109 12.90 -3.35 8.14
C SER A 109 11.53 -3.43 7.47
N MET A 110 11.52 -3.96 6.28
CA MET A 110 10.26 -4.18 5.61
C MET A 110 9.52 -5.30 6.30
N THR A 111 8.43 -4.93 6.86
CA THR A 111 7.51 -5.92 7.37
C THR A 111 6.88 -6.61 6.18
N TYR A 112 6.99 -7.89 6.15
CA TYR A 112 6.37 -8.66 5.12
C TYR A 112 4.86 -8.58 5.29
N ILE A 113 4.21 -7.97 4.33
CA ILE A 113 2.76 -7.88 4.32
C ILE A 113 2.26 -8.96 3.38
N SER A 114 1.57 -9.91 3.93
CA SER A 114 0.97 -10.95 3.14
C SER A 114 -0.28 -10.38 2.48
N THR A 115 -0.08 -9.71 1.38
CA THR A 115 -1.20 -9.24 0.60
C THR A 115 -1.40 -10.20 -0.55
N ARG A 116 -2.62 -10.45 -0.82
CA ARG A 116 -2.95 -11.27 -1.94
C ARG A 116 -3.07 -10.40 -3.16
N ASN A 117 -2.17 -10.58 -4.07
CA ASN A 117 -2.19 -9.84 -5.33
C ASN A 117 -2.69 -10.76 -6.41
N ASP A 118 -3.86 -10.54 -6.78
CA ASP A 118 -4.42 -11.30 -7.90
C ASP A 118 -4.49 -10.44 -9.13
#